data_0408a3d82dc689c13f11f25aeab5d22b
#
_entry.id   0408a3d82dc689c13f11f25aeab5d22b
#
_cell.length_a   1.000
_cell.length_b   1.000
_cell.length_c   1.000
_cell.angle_alpha   90.00
_cell.angle_beta   90.00
_cell.angle_gamma   90.00
#
_symmetry.space_group_name_H-M   'P 1'
#
loop_
_entity.id
_entity.type
_entity.pdbx_description
1 polymer ?
#
loop_
_entity_poly.entity_id
_entity_poly.type
_entity_poly.pdbx_seq_one_letter_code
_entity_poly.pdbx_strand_id
1 'polypeptide(L)'
;MPVYIFVMFIGVFGMINLLNTLITNILTRKRELGVLQAVGLSSKQLSKMLLTEGLFYTLGVLLLSISCGTLIGYLLCTVFSAMSIFGKVSYHFPTVEMFSYFILMLAVQMLFSYLAIRQIKKQSLVDQIRELS
;
A
#
# COMPACT_ATOMS: atom_id res chain seq x y z
N MET A 1 -0.37 27.28 4.06
CA MET A 1 -1.12 26.82 2.88
C MET A 1 -0.27 26.10 1.83
N PRO A 2 0.91 26.55 1.34
CA PRO A 2 1.66 25.82 0.32
C PRO A 2 2.15 24.43 0.75
N VAL A 3 2.45 24.24 2.03
CA VAL A 3 2.94 22.95 2.56
C VAL A 3 1.90 21.83 2.42
N TYR A 4 0.62 22.12 2.65
CA TYR A 4 -0.44 21.12 2.51
C TYR A 4 -0.65 20.68 1.06
N ILE A 5 -0.51 21.59 0.10
CA ILE A 5 -0.59 21.28 -1.32
C ILE A 5 0.56 20.34 -1.71
N PHE A 6 1.76 20.61 -1.20
CA PHE A 6 2.94 19.80 -1.46
C PHE A 6 2.81 18.38 -0.87
N VAL A 7 2.32 18.28 0.37
CA VAL A 7 2.06 17.00 1.03
C VAL A 7 0.97 16.22 0.29
N MET A 8 -0.09 16.88 -0.15
CA MET A 8 -1.16 16.26 -0.93
C MET A 8 -0.64 15.73 -2.27
N PHE A 9 0.21 16.49 -2.95
CA PHE A 9 0.85 16.09 -4.20
C PHE A 9 1.71 14.83 -4.03
N ILE A 10 2.57 14.80 -2.99
CA ILE A 10 3.38 13.62 -2.65
C ILE A 10 2.48 12.42 -2.32
N GLY A 11 1.39 12.64 -1.58
CA GLY A 11 0.43 11.60 -1.26
C GLY A 11 -0.22 10.97 -2.49
N VAL A 12 -0.63 11.79 -3.46
CA VAL A 12 -1.19 11.31 -4.74
C VAL A 12 -0.15 10.51 -5.52
N PHE A 13 1.09 10.99 -5.61
CA PHE A 13 2.18 10.24 -6.26
C PHE A 13 2.46 8.91 -5.58
N GLY A 14 2.49 8.89 -4.25
CA GLY A 14 2.65 7.67 -3.46
C GLY A 14 1.52 6.66 -3.74
N MET A 15 0.28 7.16 -3.85
CA MET A 15 -0.88 6.34 -4.17
C MET A 15 -0.80 5.74 -5.58
N ILE A 16 -0.42 6.54 -6.58
CA ILE A 16 -0.22 6.06 -7.96
C ILE A 16 0.88 4.99 -8.01
N ASN A 17 1.97 5.18 -7.28
CA ASN A 17 3.08 4.23 -7.20
C ASN A 17 2.62 2.91 -6.55
N LEU A 18 1.87 2.98 -5.45
CA LEU A 18 1.29 1.81 -4.78
C LEU A 18 0.36 1.03 -5.72
N LEU A 19 -0.49 1.73 -6.46
CA LEU A 19 -1.37 1.14 -7.47
C LEU A 19 -0.59 0.41 -8.55
N ASN A 20 0.43 1.05 -9.09
CA ASN A 20 1.28 0.47 -10.13
C ASN A 20 2.00 -0.79 -9.62
N THR A 21 2.53 -0.75 -8.41
CA THR A 21 3.18 -1.91 -7.77
C THR A 21 2.21 -3.07 -7.55
N LEU A 22 1.00 -2.79 -7.07
CA LEU A 22 -0.03 -3.82 -6.87
C LEU A 22 -0.46 -4.48 -8.19
N ILE A 23 -0.71 -3.67 -9.22
CA ILE A 23 -1.09 -4.17 -10.55
C ILE A 23 0.04 -5.04 -11.13
N THR A 24 1.28 -4.58 -11.04
CA THR A 24 2.45 -5.31 -11.55
C THR A 24 2.63 -6.64 -10.81
N ASN A 25 2.50 -6.65 -9.48
CA ASN A 25 2.59 -7.87 -8.68
C ASN A 25 1.51 -8.89 -9.06
N ILE A 26 0.29 -8.45 -9.31
CA ILE A 26 -0.80 -9.33 -9.72
C ILE A 26 -0.56 -9.89 -11.13
N LEU A 27 -0.11 -9.06 -12.06
CA LEU A 27 0.14 -9.47 -13.45
C LEU A 27 1.32 -10.44 -13.54
N THR A 28 2.40 -10.21 -12.82
CA THR A 28 3.57 -11.12 -12.80
C THR A 28 3.26 -12.44 -12.14
N ARG A 29 2.40 -12.47 -11.14
CA ARG A 29 2.02 -13.70 -10.42
C ARG A 29 0.86 -14.47 -11.04
N LYS A 30 0.22 -13.95 -12.09
CA LYS A 30 -0.90 -14.66 -12.75
C LYS A 30 -0.59 -16.12 -13.09
N ARG A 31 0.60 -16.38 -13.59
CA ARG A 31 1.06 -17.72 -13.96
C ARG A 31 1.21 -18.63 -12.74
N GLU A 32 1.81 -18.11 -11.66
CA GLU A 32 1.97 -18.84 -10.40
C GLU A 32 0.60 -19.15 -9.76
N LEU A 33 -0.31 -18.19 -9.80
CA LEU A 33 -1.68 -18.34 -9.30
C LEU A 33 -2.46 -19.40 -10.11
N GLY A 34 -2.27 -19.45 -11.42
CA GLY A 34 -2.84 -20.48 -12.27
C GLY A 34 -2.32 -21.87 -11.95
N VAL A 35 -1.02 -22.02 -11.71
CA VAL A 35 -0.41 -23.29 -11.27
C VAL A 35 -0.96 -23.74 -9.92
N LEU A 36 -1.11 -22.83 -8.96
CA LEU A 36 -1.66 -23.14 -7.65
C LEU A 36 -3.13 -23.60 -7.72
N GLN A 37 -3.91 -23.03 -8.63
CA GLN A 37 -5.29 -23.48 -8.90
C GLN A 37 -5.29 -24.86 -9.56
N ALA A 38 -4.38 -25.14 -10.46
CA ALA A 38 -4.25 -26.45 -11.12
C ALA A 38 -3.88 -27.58 -10.13
N VAL A 39 -3.15 -27.25 -9.05
CA VAL A 39 -2.80 -28.18 -7.97
C VAL A 39 -3.96 -28.36 -6.97
N GLY A 40 -5.10 -27.68 -7.15
CA GLY A 40 -6.32 -27.87 -6.37
C GLY A 40 -6.59 -26.85 -5.27
N LEU A 41 -5.86 -25.69 -5.24
CA LEU A 41 -6.20 -24.60 -4.36
C LEU A 41 -7.53 -23.96 -4.75
N SER A 42 -8.45 -23.84 -3.79
CA SER A 42 -9.71 -23.14 -4.05
C SER A 42 -9.50 -21.63 -4.20
N SER A 43 -10.35 -20.98 -5.00
CA SER A 43 -10.32 -19.51 -5.20
C SER A 43 -10.42 -18.73 -3.88
N LYS A 44 -11.07 -19.29 -2.85
CA LYS A 44 -11.14 -18.68 -1.52
C LYS A 44 -9.81 -18.71 -0.77
N GLN A 45 -9.09 -19.84 -0.86
CA GLN A 45 -7.77 -19.99 -0.24
C GLN A 45 -6.75 -19.06 -0.90
N LEU A 46 -6.78 -18.97 -2.21
CA LEU A 46 -5.95 -18.06 -2.98
C LEU A 46 -6.19 -16.59 -2.61
N SER A 47 -7.47 -16.21 -2.50
CA SER A 47 -7.87 -14.87 -2.07
C SER A 47 -7.37 -14.53 -0.67
N LYS A 48 -7.49 -15.47 0.27
CA LYS A 48 -7.01 -15.29 1.64
C LYS A 48 -5.49 -15.13 1.69
N MET A 49 -4.77 -15.91 0.91
CA MET A 49 -3.30 -15.84 0.81
C MET A 49 -2.85 -14.47 0.29
N LEU A 50 -3.45 -13.97 -0.78
CA LEU A 50 -3.14 -12.65 -1.36
C LEU A 50 -3.46 -11.50 -0.39
N LEU A 51 -4.60 -11.57 0.30
CA LEU A 51 -4.97 -10.57 1.32
C LEU A 51 -3.97 -10.55 2.47
N THR A 52 -3.60 -11.73 2.99
CA THR A 52 -2.66 -11.85 4.10
C THR A 52 -1.29 -11.32 3.71
N GLU A 53 -0.79 -11.70 2.53
CA GLU A 53 0.49 -11.21 2.00
C GLU A 53 0.49 -9.68 1.82
N GLY A 54 -0.57 -9.12 1.23
CA GLY A 54 -0.74 -7.68 1.07
C GLY A 54 -0.78 -6.93 2.40
N LEU A 55 -1.46 -7.47 3.41
CA LEU A 55 -1.51 -6.88 4.75
C LEU A 55 -0.13 -6.88 5.43
N PHE A 56 0.61 -7.98 5.38
CA PHE A 56 1.96 -8.04 5.93
C PHE A 56 2.91 -7.05 5.26
N TYR A 57 2.83 -6.94 3.93
CA TYR A 57 3.62 -5.98 3.18
C TYR A 57 3.27 -4.53 3.60
N THR A 58 1.99 -4.21 3.66
CA THR A 58 1.52 -2.86 4.03
C THR A 58 1.92 -2.50 5.47
N LEU A 59 1.78 -3.43 6.42
CA LEU A 59 2.21 -3.22 7.79
C LEU A 59 3.73 -3.00 7.89
N GLY A 60 4.52 -3.79 7.16
CA GLY A 60 5.98 -3.62 7.12
C GLY A 60 6.40 -2.25 6.59
N VAL A 61 5.80 -1.81 5.48
CA VAL A 61 6.06 -0.49 4.89
C VAL A 61 5.64 0.62 5.84
N LEU A 62 4.49 0.52 6.51
CA LEU A 62 4.02 1.51 7.47
C LEU A 62 4.95 1.62 8.68
N LEU A 63 5.40 0.51 9.25
CA LEU A 63 6.35 0.51 10.36
C LEU A 63 7.67 1.17 9.98
N LEU A 64 8.22 0.82 8.82
CA LEU A 64 9.44 1.46 8.30
C LEU A 64 9.24 2.95 8.05
N SER A 65 8.12 3.33 7.45
CA SER A 65 7.78 4.74 7.16
C SER A 65 7.67 5.57 8.44
N ILE A 66 7.01 5.04 9.47
CA ILE A 66 6.89 5.70 10.77
C ILE A 66 8.26 5.87 11.43
N SER A 67 9.06 4.81 11.46
CA SER A 67 10.40 4.83 12.06
C SER A 67 11.33 5.82 11.37
N CYS A 68 11.46 5.72 10.05
CA CYS A 68 12.31 6.62 9.27
C CYS A 68 11.78 8.05 9.25
N GLY A 69 10.48 8.23 9.11
CA GLY A 69 9.83 9.54 9.10
C GLY A 69 10.01 10.30 10.41
N THR A 70 9.87 9.60 11.55
CA THR A 70 10.08 10.18 12.88
C THR A 70 11.54 10.57 13.09
N LEU A 71 12.46 9.71 12.71
CA LEU A 71 13.89 9.97 12.84
C LEU A 71 14.32 11.19 12.01
N ILE A 72 13.92 11.22 10.73
CA ILE A 72 14.25 12.32 9.81
C ILE A 72 13.59 13.62 10.28
N GLY A 73 12.32 13.56 10.69
CA GLY A 73 11.59 14.73 11.21
C GLY A 73 12.25 15.32 12.43
N TYR A 74 12.69 14.49 13.38
CA TYR A 74 13.41 14.94 14.56
C TYR A 74 14.77 15.57 14.20
N LEU A 75 15.54 14.94 13.31
CA LEU A 75 16.84 15.48 12.86
C LEU A 75 16.67 16.84 12.15
N LEU A 76 15.68 16.96 11.27
CA LEU A 76 15.39 18.24 10.58
C LEU A 76 15.02 19.33 11.58
N CYS A 77 14.14 19.06 12.54
CA CYS A 77 13.77 20.02 13.56
C CYS A 77 14.97 20.49 14.41
N THR A 78 15.87 19.59 14.78
CA THR A 78 17.09 19.94 15.54
C THR A 78 18.04 20.81 14.70
N VAL A 79 18.26 20.47 13.43
CA VAL A 79 19.12 21.26 12.52
C VAL A 79 18.54 22.66 12.29
N PHE A 80 17.23 22.77 12.00
CA PHE A 80 16.60 24.07 11.76
C PHE A 80 16.56 24.96 13.03
N SER A 81 16.39 24.35 14.21
CA SER A 81 16.49 25.06 15.49
C SER A 81 17.91 25.58 15.75
N ALA A 82 18.94 24.79 15.42
CA ALA A 82 20.33 25.19 15.58
C ALA A 82 20.75 26.32 14.64
N MET A 83 20.19 26.33 13.43
CA MET A 83 20.45 27.40 12.44
C MET A 83 19.68 28.70 12.70
N SER A 84 18.76 28.73 13.68
CA SER A 84 17.92 29.89 14.02
C SER A 84 17.14 30.51 12.86
N ILE A 85 16.97 29.78 11.75
CA ILE A 85 16.33 30.30 10.52
C ILE A 85 14.84 30.56 10.74
N PHE A 86 14.17 29.77 11.58
CA PHE A 86 12.72 29.87 11.85
C PHE A 86 12.40 29.99 13.35
N GLY A 87 13.37 30.39 14.18
CA GLY A 87 13.22 30.42 15.65
C GLY A 87 13.26 29.00 16.28
N LYS A 88 12.75 28.88 17.51
CA LYS A 88 12.69 27.56 18.18
C LYS A 88 11.60 26.70 17.56
N VAL A 89 11.96 25.78 16.70
CA VAL A 89 11.04 24.80 16.12
C VAL A 89 10.91 23.62 17.08
N SER A 90 9.74 23.47 17.70
CA SER A 90 9.43 22.32 18.54
C SER A 90 8.86 21.19 17.69
N TYR A 91 9.46 20.01 17.78
CA TYR A 91 8.94 18.82 17.12
C TYR A 91 7.65 18.35 17.81
N HIS A 92 6.53 18.45 17.11
CA HIS A 92 5.27 17.85 17.53
C HIS A 92 5.02 16.61 16.68
N PHE A 93 4.87 15.46 17.35
CA PHE A 93 4.56 14.21 16.65
C PHE A 93 3.11 14.27 16.14
N PRO A 94 2.88 14.20 14.81
CA PRO A 94 1.55 14.35 14.21
C PRO A 94 0.74 13.04 14.33
N THR A 95 0.27 12.73 15.54
CA THR A 95 -0.44 11.48 15.84
C THR A 95 -1.74 11.33 15.06
N VAL A 96 -2.53 12.40 14.95
CA VAL A 96 -3.84 12.38 14.28
C VAL A 96 -3.68 12.18 12.78
N GLU A 97 -2.76 12.92 12.19
CA GLU A 97 -2.44 12.82 10.74
C GLU A 97 -1.91 11.44 10.40
N MET A 98 -1.02 10.89 11.20
CA MET A 98 -0.48 9.55 11.00
C MET A 98 -1.55 8.47 11.11
N PHE A 99 -2.46 8.61 12.08
CA PHE A 99 -3.54 7.64 12.27
C PHE A 99 -4.55 7.69 11.11
N SER A 100 -4.89 8.90 10.64
CA SER A 100 -5.75 9.06 9.47
C SER A 100 -5.14 8.49 8.20
N TYR A 101 -3.84 8.69 8.00
CA TYR A 101 -3.10 8.14 6.88
C TYR A 101 -3.01 6.60 6.94
N PHE A 102 -2.82 6.05 8.14
CA PHE A 102 -2.82 4.61 8.35
C PHE A 102 -4.16 3.97 7.97
N ILE A 103 -5.27 4.55 8.43
CA ILE A 103 -6.62 4.06 8.08
C ILE A 103 -6.87 4.17 6.57
N LEU A 104 -6.48 5.29 5.95
CA LEU A 104 -6.62 5.50 4.52
C LEU A 104 -5.85 4.43 3.72
N MET A 105 -4.60 4.17 4.08
CA MET A 105 -3.76 3.17 3.41
C MET A 105 -4.33 1.75 3.55
N LEU A 106 -4.82 1.39 4.72
CA LEU A 106 -5.49 0.10 4.93
C LEU A 106 -6.77 -0.01 4.08
N ALA A 107 -7.58 1.03 4.02
CA ALA A 107 -8.80 1.06 3.21
C ALA A 107 -8.49 0.89 1.71
N VAL A 108 -7.49 1.61 1.21
CA VAL A 108 -7.03 1.49 -0.18
C VAL A 108 -6.51 0.08 -0.46
N GLN A 109 -5.69 -0.49 0.43
CA GLN A 109 -5.17 -1.84 0.31
C GLN A 109 -6.29 -2.89 0.25
N MET A 110 -7.28 -2.78 1.14
CA MET A 110 -8.44 -3.68 1.16
C MET A 110 -9.26 -3.59 -0.13
N LEU A 111 -9.53 -2.37 -0.60
CA LEU A 111 -10.26 -2.13 -1.84
C LEU A 111 -9.55 -2.74 -3.04
N PHE A 112 -8.23 -2.52 -3.15
CA PHE A 112 -7.43 -3.06 -4.24
C PHE A 112 -7.34 -4.58 -4.21
N SER A 113 -7.10 -5.16 -3.05
CA SER A 113 -7.09 -6.62 -2.88
C SER A 113 -8.43 -7.23 -3.29
N TYR A 114 -9.54 -6.59 -2.92
CA TYR A 114 -10.87 -7.02 -3.32
C TYR A 114 -11.07 -6.97 -4.85
N LEU A 115 -10.70 -5.87 -5.49
CA LEU A 115 -10.80 -5.71 -6.95
C LEU A 115 -9.92 -6.72 -7.70
N ALA A 116 -8.70 -6.95 -7.22
CA ALA A 116 -7.78 -7.93 -7.79
C ALA A 116 -8.35 -9.35 -7.74
N ILE A 117 -8.89 -9.74 -6.59
CA ILE A 117 -9.53 -11.05 -6.40
C ILE A 117 -10.74 -11.21 -7.33
N ARG A 118 -11.53 -10.15 -7.47
CA ARG A 118 -12.70 -10.16 -8.37
C ARG A 118 -12.28 -10.35 -9.83
N GLN A 119 -11.21 -9.73 -10.28
CA GLN A 119 -10.67 -9.90 -11.63
C GLN A 119 -10.16 -11.33 -11.86
N ILE A 120 -9.43 -11.91 -10.91
CA ILE A 120 -8.92 -13.28 -11.00
C ILE A 120 -10.08 -14.27 -11.11
N LYS A 121 -11.12 -14.12 -10.28
CA LYS A 121 -12.31 -14.98 -10.35
C LYS A 121 -13.04 -14.89 -11.68
N LYS A 122 -13.15 -13.70 -12.26
CA LYS A 122 -13.82 -13.49 -13.54
C LYS A 122 -13.06 -14.15 -14.69
N GLN A 123 -11.74 -14.13 -14.68
CA GLN A 123 -10.91 -14.77 -15.72
C GLN A 123 -10.95 -16.28 -15.63
N SER A 124 -10.91 -16.87 -14.43
CA SER A 124 -10.98 -18.34 -14.28
C SER A 124 -12.30 -18.90 -14.79
N LEU A 125 -13.41 -18.18 -14.66
CA LEU A 125 -14.71 -18.58 -15.21
C LEU A 125 -14.75 -18.52 -16.75
N VAL A 126 -14.14 -17.50 -17.34
CA VAL A 126 -14.09 -17.33 -18.81
C VAL A 126 -13.22 -18.42 -19.44
N ASP A 127 -12.08 -18.76 -18.83
CA ASP A 127 -11.19 -19.82 -19.32
C ASP A 127 -11.84 -21.20 -19.22
N GLN A 128 -12.60 -21.49 -18.16
CA GLN A 128 -13.37 -22.74 -18.02
C GLN A 128 -14.47 -22.87 -19.08
N ILE A 129 -15.15 -21.79 -19.44
CA ILE A 129 -16.17 -21.82 -20.50
C ILE A 129 -15.53 -22.02 -21.86
N ARG A 130 -14.33 -21.51 -22.09
CA ARG A 130 -13.60 -21.62 -23.35
C ARG A 130 -13.03 -23.03 -23.58
N GLU A 131 -12.69 -23.76 -22.52
CA GLU A 131 -12.26 -25.17 -22.60
C GLU A 131 -13.42 -26.14 -22.87
N LEU A 132 -14.67 -25.72 -22.60
CA LEU A 132 -15.88 -26.51 -22.81
C LEU A 132 -16.57 -26.25 -24.17
N SER A 133 -16.06 -25.30 -24.95
CA SER A 133 -16.54 -24.99 -26.30
C SER A 133 -15.54 -25.41 -27.37
#